data_502220f80d8750289d2ee52453b1d37f
#
_entry.id   502220f80d8750289d2ee52453b1d37f
#
_cell.length_a   1.000
_cell.length_b   1.000
_cell.length_c   1.000
_cell.angle_alpha   90.00
_cell.angle_beta   90.00
_cell.angle_gamma   90.00
#
_symmetry.space_group_name_H-M   'P 1'
#
loop_
_entity.id
_entity.type
_entity.pdbx_description
1 polymer ?
#
loop_
_entity_poly.entity_id
_entity_poly.type
_entity_poly.pdbx_seq_one_letter_code
_entity_poly.pdbx_strand_id
1 'polypeptide(L)'
;MKKLAVFVALCLAASASWAQTIKIGLVTALSGQSARAGEAITRGLSVAIDEINAGGGILGRKLELVRRDDEATPAKGVIAARELLFREKVAVLFGGLDTPVSLAIVPIVNDQKIPFMGPWAAGTPITKNGAKDNYVFRVSAVDEIVNKAMLQYSQKVFNAKNCGMILVNNPWGESNEKGLHAALGAKGMKPAGVEKFEGNDIDVVPQLTRLKEAGADCLFLVGNVGPSAQVVKSLDRMGWKPPIVSHWGPAGGRFTELAGPSAKEVHFVQTYSFFGKQSPVGEKVLAALKKKYSDIKGPGDVTPAVGVANAYDAMMLTALAIRSAGSTDGPKIRDAYYKIGKYEGLIKTYDKPFSPGNHDAVNENDYVWAQFIDNQILPVGLKK
;
A
#
# COMPACT_ATOMS: atom_id res chain seq x y z
N MET A 1 1.95 56.69 -31.45
CA MET A 1 2.62 56.00 -30.35
C MET A 1 1.67 55.41 -29.32
N LYS A 2 0.56 56.10 -28.93
CA LYS A 2 -0.41 55.56 -27.94
C LYS A 2 -1.19 54.30 -28.40
N LYS A 3 -1.45 54.12 -29.73
CA LYS A 3 -2.16 52.94 -30.26
C LYS A 3 -1.30 51.68 -30.34
N LEU A 4 0.03 51.80 -30.44
CA LEU A 4 0.97 50.67 -30.48
C LEU A 4 1.20 50.05 -29.07
N ALA A 5 1.19 50.91 -28.02
CA ALA A 5 1.36 50.46 -26.64
C ALA A 5 0.14 49.66 -26.14
N VAL A 6 -1.08 49.97 -26.62
CA VAL A 6 -2.31 49.21 -26.25
C VAL A 6 -2.31 47.80 -26.88
N PHE A 7 -1.78 47.66 -28.11
CA PHE A 7 -1.74 46.38 -28.80
C PHE A 7 -0.73 45.41 -28.17
N VAL A 8 0.42 45.94 -27.70
CA VAL A 8 1.45 45.14 -26.98
C VAL A 8 0.94 44.70 -25.59
N ALA A 9 0.18 45.57 -24.89
CA ALA A 9 -0.42 45.21 -23.59
C ALA A 9 -1.53 44.15 -23.72
N LEU A 10 -2.31 44.17 -24.82
CA LEU A 10 -3.32 43.13 -25.08
C LEU A 10 -2.68 41.77 -25.47
N CYS A 11 -1.54 41.77 -26.16
CA CYS A 11 -0.84 40.53 -26.51
C CYS A 11 -0.17 39.89 -25.30
N LEU A 12 0.23 40.64 -24.28
CA LEU A 12 0.78 40.11 -23.01
C LEU A 12 -0.31 39.56 -22.07
N ALA A 13 -1.55 40.04 -22.17
CA ALA A 13 -2.68 39.55 -21.38
C ALA A 13 -3.29 38.23 -21.95
N ALA A 14 -3.02 37.92 -23.23
CA ALA A 14 -3.59 36.72 -23.89
C ALA A 14 -2.82 35.43 -23.63
N SER A 15 -1.67 35.44 -22.94
CA SER A 15 -0.83 34.27 -22.67
C SER A 15 -1.00 33.69 -21.28
N ALA A 16 -2.04 34.04 -20.52
CA ALA A 16 -2.49 33.22 -19.41
C ALA A 16 -3.22 31.98 -19.97
N SER A 17 -2.56 31.21 -20.80
CA SER A 17 -2.93 29.81 -21.09
C SER A 17 -3.03 29.14 -19.74
N TRP A 18 -4.22 28.77 -19.33
CA TRP A 18 -4.44 27.94 -18.16
C TRP A 18 -3.71 26.63 -18.45
N ALA A 19 -2.50 26.50 -17.94
CA ALA A 19 -1.73 25.27 -18.11
C ALA A 19 -2.57 24.13 -17.55
N GLN A 20 -3.07 23.27 -18.46
CA GLN A 20 -3.93 22.15 -18.12
C GLN A 20 -3.29 21.36 -16.98
N THR A 21 -4.03 21.01 -15.94
CA THR A 21 -3.53 20.23 -14.80
C THR A 21 -2.92 18.90 -15.26
N ILE A 22 -1.95 18.39 -14.51
CA ILE A 22 -1.48 17.00 -14.68
C ILE A 22 -2.39 16.14 -13.81
N LYS A 23 -3.21 15.32 -14.45
CA LYS A 23 -4.10 14.40 -13.73
C LYS A 23 -3.33 13.17 -13.25
N ILE A 24 -3.50 12.86 -11.98
CA ILE A 24 -3.02 11.65 -11.31
C ILE A 24 -4.24 10.79 -11.00
N GLY A 25 -4.29 9.57 -11.53
CA GLY A 25 -5.39 8.65 -11.29
C GLY A 25 -5.19 7.84 -10.01
N LEU A 26 -6.28 7.54 -9.31
CA LEU A 26 -6.29 6.59 -8.20
C LEU A 26 -7.48 5.64 -8.35
N VAL A 27 -7.19 4.35 -8.44
CA VAL A 27 -8.17 3.25 -8.31
C VAL A 27 -7.94 2.58 -6.96
N THR A 28 -8.92 2.58 -6.08
CA THR A 28 -8.81 1.96 -4.75
C THR A 28 -10.20 1.73 -4.16
N ALA A 29 -10.30 0.83 -3.15
CA ALA A 29 -11.54 0.64 -2.43
C ALA A 29 -11.86 1.90 -1.59
N LEU A 30 -12.89 2.65 -1.97
CA LEU A 30 -13.40 3.82 -1.24
C LEU A 30 -14.68 3.48 -0.46
N SER A 31 -15.20 2.29 -0.65
CA SER A 31 -16.37 1.74 0.05
C SER A 31 -16.08 0.34 0.60
N GLY A 32 -16.99 -0.20 1.41
CA GLY A 32 -16.86 -1.54 2.01
C GLY A 32 -15.85 -1.64 3.15
N GLN A 33 -15.41 -2.86 3.45
CA GLN A 33 -14.55 -3.15 4.61
C GLN A 33 -13.14 -2.54 4.52
N SER A 34 -12.63 -2.33 3.30
CA SER A 34 -11.30 -1.77 3.04
C SER A 34 -11.30 -0.26 2.83
N ALA A 35 -12.44 0.42 2.99
CA ALA A 35 -12.58 1.86 2.74
C ALA A 35 -11.61 2.72 3.56
N ARG A 36 -11.28 2.35 4.80
CA ARG A 36 -10.28 3.07 5.62
C ARG A 36 -8.89 3.05 4.98
N ALA A 37 -8.48 1.93 4.41
CA ALA A 37 -7.20 1.84 3.72
C ALA A 37 -7.20 2.70 2.44
N GLY A 38 -8.28 2.66 1.65
CA GLY A 38 -8.45 3.52 0.48
C GLY A 38 -8.46 5.01 0.81
N GLU A 39 -9.10 5.38 1.91
CA GLU A 39 -9.08 6.76 2.40
C GLU A 39 -7.69 7.18 2.88
N ALA A 40 -6.96 6.32 3.59
CA ALA A 40 -5.59 6.60 4.02
C ALA A 40 -4.65 6.84 2.82
N ILE A 41 -4.74 6.02 1.78
CA ILE A 41 -4.02 6.21 0.52
C ILE A 41 -4.39 7.57 -0.11
N THR A 42 -5.69 7.87 -0.17
CA THR A 42 -6.19 9.15 -0.68
C THR A 42 -5.62 10.34 0.07
N ARG A 43 -5.57 10.28 1.41
CA ARG A 43 -5.02 11.33 2.27
C ARG A 43 -3.51 11.52 2.05
N GLY A 44 -2.75 10.43 1.92
CA GLY A 44 -1.32 10.48 1.61
C GLY A 44 -1.04 11.15 0.28
N LEU A 45 -1.74 10.74 -0.80
CA LEU A 45 -1.62 11.36 -2.12
C LEU A 45 -2.02 12.84 -2.07
N SER A 46 -3.12 13.17 -1.38
CA SER A 46 -3.64 14.54 -1.32
C SER A 46 -2.67 15.49 -0.63
N VAL A 47 -2.05 15.07 0.49
CA VAL A 47 -1.05 15.89 1.20
C VAL A 47 0.19 16.10 0.34
N ALA A 48 0.68 15.04 -0.34
CA ALA A 48 1.82 15.16 -1.26
C ALA A 48 1.50 16.10 -2.44
N ILE A 49 0.32 15.97 -3.05
CA ILE A 49 -0.13 16.83 -4.15
C ILE A 49 -0.25 18.28 -3.69
N ASP A 50 -0.82 18.56 -2.51
CA ASP A 50 -0.90 19.91 -1.97
C ASP A 50 0.50 20.53 -1.78
N GLU A 51 1.46 19.77 -1.24
CA GLU A 51 2.84 20.20 -1.08
C GLU A 51 3.51 20.52 -2.42
N ILE A 52 3.37 19.62 -3.41
CA ILE A 52 3.89 19.83 -4.75
C ILE A 52 3.28 21.08 -5.40
N ASN A 53 1.97 21.23 -5.25
CA ASN A 53 1.22 22.36 -5.81
C ASN A 53 1.55 23.69 -5.14
N ALA A 54 1.80 23.69 -3.82
CA ALA A 54 2.28 24.86 -3.09
C ALA A 54 3.68 25.29 -3.56
N GLY A 55 4.54 24.32 -3.94
CA GLY A 55 5.86 24.55 -4.53
C GLY A 55 5.84 24.96 -6.01
N GLY A 56 4.68 25.29 -6.60
CA GLY A 56 4.55 25.70 -8.01
C GLY A 56 4.15 24.58 -8.98
N GLY A 57 3.92 23.35 -8.49
CA GLY A 57 3.51 22.22 -9.32
C GLY A 57 4.68 21.49 -10.01
N ILE A 58 4.38 20.87 -11.13
CA ILE A 58 5.37 20.17 -11.98
C ILE A 58 5.24 20.69 -13.41
N LEU A 59 6.36 21.00 -14.06
CA LEU A 59 6.40 21.55 -15.42
C LEU A 59 5.49 22.80 -15.58
N GLY A 60 5.40 23.64 -14.55
CA GLY A 60 4.52 24.81 -14.55
C GLY A 60 3.02 24.51 -14.43
N ARG A 61 2.65 23.26 -14.13
CA ARG A 61 1.27 22.78 -14.06
C ARG A 61 0.97 22.27 -12.65
N LYS A 62 -0.26 22.49 -12.17
CA LYS A 62 -0.74 21.89 -10.92
C LYS A 62 -1.10 20.43 -11.14
N LEU A 63 -0.99 19.64 -10.07
CA LEU A 63 -1.47 18.26 -10.04
C LEU A 63 -2.94 18.23 -9.60
N GLU A 64 -3.70 17.31 -10.17
CA GLU A 64 -5.08 17.02 -9.83
C GLU A 64 -5.27 15.53 -9.58
N LEU A 65 -5.84 15.13 -8.43
CA LEU A 65 -6.14 13.75 -8.10
C LEU A 65 -7.55 13.37 -8.58
N VAL A 66 -7.64 12.40 -9.48
CA VAL A 66 -8.90 11.84 -9.98
C VAL A 66 -9.07 10.42 -9.41
N ARG A 67 -10.12 10.21 -8.62
CA ARG A 67 -10.33 8.94 -7.89
C ARG A 67 -11.48 8.13 -8.48
N ARG A 68 -11.36 6.79 -8.39
CA ARG A 68 -12.44 5.84 -8.70
C ARG A 68 -12.45 4.73 -7.65
N ASP A 69 -13.65 4.35 -7.24
CA ASP A 69 -13.89 3.23 -6.32
C ASP A 69 -13.89 1.91 -7.10
N ASP A 70 -13.07 0.95 -6.69
CA ASP A 70 -13.04 -0.41 -7.23
C ASP A 70 -13.86 -1.41 -6.40
N GLU A 71 -14.36 -0.97 -5.24
CA GLU A 71 -15.12 -1.78 -4.28
C GLU A 71 -14.41 -3.13 -3.95
N ALA A 72 -13.07 -3.12 -3.97
CA ALA A 72 -12.23 -4.32 -3.81
C ALA A 72 -12.54 -5.42 -4.84
N THR A 73 -13.05 -5.08 -6.02
CA THR A 73 -13.49 -6.03 -7.05
C THR A 73 -12.67 -5.86 -8.33
N PRO A 74 -11.98 -6.91 -8.83
CA PRO A 74 -11.14 -6.82 -10.03
C PRO A 74 -11.86 -6.26 -11.25
N ALA A 75 -13.11 -6.69 -11.51
CA ALA A 75 -13.89 -6.20 -12.66
C ALA A 75 -14.15 -4.69 -12.59
N LYS A 76 -14.50 -4.15 -11.41
CA LYS A 76 -14.69 -2.71 -11.20
C LYS A 76 -13.36 -1.95 -11.30
N GLY A 77 -12.27 -2.53 -10.76
CA GLY A 77 -10.93 -1.98 -10.90
C GLY A 77 -10.50 -1.80 -12.37
N VAL A 78 -10.79 -2.79 -13.22
CA VAL A 78 -10.53 -2.71 -14.67
C VAL A 78 -11.35 -1.58 -15.33
N ILE A 79 -12.64 -1.46 -15.00
CA ILE A 79 -13.50 -0.39 -15.54
C ILE A 79 -12.97 0.97 -15.08
N ALA A 80 -12.67 1.13 -13.80
CA ALA A 80 -12.14 2.35 -13.21
C ALA A 80 -10.78 2.75 -13.84
N ALA A 81 -9.87 1.79 -14.01
CA ALA A 81 -8.58 2.02 -14.65
C ALA A 81 -8.75 2.48 -16.10
N ARG A 82 -9.61 1.81 -16.89
CA ARG A 82 -9.90 2.22 -18.28
C ARG A 82 -10.48 3.62 -18.36
N GLU A 83 -11.40 3.98 -17.47
CA GLU A 83 -11.96 5.33 -17.43
C GLU A 83 -10.86 6.38 -17.15
N LEU A 84 -10.01 6.16 -16.15
CA LEU A 84 -8.90 7.06 -15.81
C LEU A 84 -7.88 7.17 -16.94
N LEU A 85 -7.56 6.09 -17.62
CA LEU A 85 -6.58 6.08 -18.71
C LEU A 85 -7.12 6.72 -19.99
N PHE A 86 -8.34 6.34 -20.43
CA PHE A 86 -8.84 6.72 -21.76
C PHE A 86 -9.68 8.01 -21.77
N ARG A 87 -10.48 8.23 -20.70
CA ARG A 87 -11.33 9.45 -20.60
C ARG A 87 -10.62 10.58 -19.89
N GLU A 88 -10.07 10.31 -18.71
CA GLU A 88 -9.40 11.32 -17.90
C GLU A 88 -7.98 11.60 -18.38
N LYS A 89 -7.34 10.66 -19.08
CA LYS A 89 -5.97 10.76 -19.62
C LYS A 89 -4.96 11.08 -18.53
N VAL A 90 -4.99 10.31 -17.44
CA VAL A 90 -4.06 10.49 -16.34
C VAL A 90 -2.62 10.19 -16.76
N ALA A 91 -1.67 10.95 -16.26
CA ALA A 91 -0.24 10.76 -16.57
C ALA A 91 0.36 9.54 -15.87
N VAL A 92 -0.12 9.24 -14.65
CA VAL A 92 0.26 8.09 -13.84
C VAL A 92 -0.99 7.55 -13.16
N LEU A 93 -1.14 6.24 -13.10
CA LEU A 93 -2.18 5.57 -12.36
C LEU A 93 -1.63 5.06 -11.03
N PHE A 94 -2.27 5.45 -9.94
CA PHE A 94 -2.03 4.87 -8.61
C PHE A 94 -3.12 3.87 -8.31
N GLY A 95 -2.78 2.84 -7.52
CA GLY A 95 -3.86 2.05 -6.99
C GLY A 95 -3.62 0.56 -6.87
N GLY A 96 -4.78 -0.11 -6.86
CA GLY A 96 -4.90 -1.48 -6.47
C GLY A 96 -4.60 -1.65 -4.99
N LEU A 97 -5.61 -1.43 -4.13
CA LEU A 97 -5.47 -1.75 -2.71
C LEU A 97 -5.31 -3.26 -2.55
N ASP A 98 -6.09 -4.04 -3.28
CA ASP A 98 -6.04 -5.50 -3.23
C ASP A 98 -5.20 -6.08 -4.38
N THR A 99 -4.44 -7.13 -4.08
CA THR A 99 -3.63 -7.85 -5.08
C THR A 99 -4.43 -8.32 -6.29
N PRO A 100 -5.63 -8.93 -6.15
CA PRO A 100 -6.44 -9.33 -7.29
C PRO A 100 -6.82 -8.17 -8.21
N VAL A 101 -7.14 -7.00 -7.65
CA VAL A 101 -7.46 -5.79 -8.42
C VAL A 101 -6.23 -5.29 -9.16
N SER A 102 -5.09 -5.18 -8.48
CA SER A 102 -3.83 -4.76 -9.10
C SER A 102 -3.43 -5.66 -10.25
N LEU A 103 -3.49 -6.99 -10.07
CA LEU A 103 -3.15 -7.96 -11.12
C LEU A 103 -4.05 -7.84 -12.35
N ALA A 104 -5.33 -7.50 -12.18
CA ALA A 104 -6.24 -7.27 -13.29
C ALA A 104 -5.93 -5.96 -14.06
N ILE A 105 -5.33 -4.98 -13.42
CA ILE A 105 -4.95 -3.69 -14.01
C ILE A 105 -3.59 -3.76 -14.72
N VAL A 106 -2.64 -4.55 -14.20
CA VAL A 106 -1.26 -4.66 -14.70
C VAL A 106 -1.17 -4.85 -16.23
N PRO A 107 -1.90 -5.77 -16.88
CA PRO A 107 -1.82 -5.94 -18.34
C PRO A 107 -2.21 -4.67 -19.09
N ILE A 108 -3.21 -3.94 -18.60
CA ILE A 108 -3.73 -2.73 -19.24
C ILE A 108 -2.69 -1.61 -19.23
N VAL A 109 -2.08 -1.35 -18.06
CA VAL A 109 -1.09 -0.27 -17.93
C VAL A 109 0.20 -0.56 -18.69
N ASN A 110 0.63 -1.83 -18.75
CA ASN A 110 1.78 -2.23 -19.55
C ASN A 110 1.50 -2.07 -21.05
N ASP A 111 0.32 -2.47 -21.53
CA ASP A 111 -0.10 -2.30 -22.93
C ASP A 111 -0.18 -0.83 -23.33
N GLN A 112 -0.78 0.00 -22.46
CA GLN A 112 -0.93 1.42 -22.69
C GLN A 112 0.33 2.24 -22.38
N LYS A 113 1.39 1.60 -21.87
CA LYS A 113 2.66 2.23 -21.48
C LYS A 113 2.47 3.40 -20.53
N ILE A 114 1.52 3.27 -19.59
CA ILE A 114 1.26 4.27 -18.53
C ILE A 114 1.84 3.75 -17.21
N PRO A 115 2.70 4.50 -16.52
CA PRO A 115 3.22 4.07 -15.22
C PRO A 115 2.09 3.82 -14.21
N PHE A 116 2.17 2.67 -13.54
CA PHE A 116 1.29 2.27 -12.45
C PHE A 116 2.10 2.22 -11.17
N MET A 117 1.67 2.96 -10.16
CA MET A 117 2.34 3.03 -8.86
C MET A 117 1.46 2.41 -7.78
N GLY A 118 1.89 1.27 -7.21
CA GLY A 118 1.20 0.56 -6.13
C GLY A 118 1.61 1.06 -4.76
N PRO A 119 0.73 1.74 -3.99
CA PRO A 119 1.03 2.18 -2.63
C PRO A 119 0.56 1.19 -1.55
N TRP A 120 -0.05 0.04 -1.91
CA TRP A 120 -0.57 -0.91 -0.94
C TRP A 120 -0.40 -2.38 -1.37
N ALA A 121 -1.01 -2.84 -2.45
CA ALA A 121 -1.05 -4.26 -2.81
C ALA A 121 0.34 -4.90 -2.82
N ALA A 122 0.50 -5.98 -2.03
CA ALA A 122 1.81 -6.57 -1.74
C ALA A 122 2.16 -7.79 -2.61
N GLY A 123 1.23 -8.30 -3.44
CA GLY A 123 1.47 -9.49 -4.27
C GLY A 123 2.76 -9.41 -5.05
N THR A 124 3.64 -10.40 -4.88
CA THR A 124 4.92 -10.47 -5.60
C THR A 124 4.76 -10.34 -7.12
N PRO A 125 3.76 -10.99 -7.77
CA PRO A 125 3.62 -10.92 -9.22
C PRO A 125 3.13 -9.57 -9.77
N ILE A 126 2.78 -8.59 -8.93
CA ILE A 126 2.37 -7.25 -9.40
C ILE A 126 3.53 -6.56 -10.12
N THR A 127 4.69 -6.48 -9.49
CA THR A 127 5.91 -5.87 -10.05
C THR A 127 6.77 -6.89 -10.80
N LYS A 128 6.76 -8.14 -10.37
CA LYS A 128 7.43 -9.26 -11.07
C LYS A 128 6.46 -9.96 -12.02
N ASN A 129 5.88 -9.19 -12.96
CA ASN A 129 4.78 -9.64 -13.83
C ASN A 129 5.23 -10.26 -15.16
N GLY A 130 6.53 -10.34 -15.41
CA GLY A 130 7.09 -10.95 -16.62
C GLY A 130 6.99 -10.10 -17.90
N ALA A 131 6.45 -8.88 -17.83
CA ALA A 131 6.40 -7.99 -18.99
C ALA A 131 7.82 -7.54 -19.39
N LYS A 132 8.11 -7.60 -20.71
CA LYS A 132 9.39 -7.11 -21.27
C LYS A 132 9.59 -5.63 -20.96
N ASP A 133 8.55 -4.83 -21.18
CA ASP A 133 8.48 -3.42 -20.83
C ASP A 133 7.53 -3.28 -19.65
N ASN A 134 8.08 -3.28 -18.44
CA ASN A 134 7.29 -3.19 -17.21
C ASN A 134 7.08 -1.74 -16.80
N TYR A 135 5.84 -1.32 -16.68
CA TYR A 135 5.45 0.03 -16.25
C TYR A 135 4.93 0.07 -14.80
N VAL A 136 5.03 -1.04 -14.06
CA VAL A 136 4.48 -1.19 -12.72
C VAL A 136 5.57 -1.00 -11.68
N PHE A 137 5.40 -0.02 -10.79
CA PHE A 137 6.28 0.31 -9.68
C PHE A 137 5.52 0.21 -8.36
N ARG A 138 6.24 0.09 -7.25
CA ARG A 138 5.62 -0.05 -5.92
C ARG A 138 6.43 0.65 -4.83
N VAL A 139 5.72 1.42 -3.99
CA VAL A 139 6.18 1.89 -2.69
C VAL A 139 5.28 1.26 -1.65
N SER A 140 5.57 0.00 -1.33
CA SER A 140 4.74 -0.85 -0.47
C SER A 140 5.52 -2.08 -0.07
N ALA A 141 4.98 -2.89 0.85
CA ALA A 141 5.52 -4.20 1.16
C ALA A 141 5.44 -5.15 -0.06
N VAL A 142 6.26 -6.19 -0.02
CA VAL A 142 6.35 -7.25 -1.05
C VAL A 142 6.19 -8.59 -0.37
N ASP A 143 5.24 -9.41 -0.80
CA ASP A 143 4.90 -10.67 -0.12
C ASP A 143 6.13 -11.58 0.11
N GLU A 144 6.98 -11.78 -0.90
CA GLU A 144 8.17 -12.63 -0.76
C GLU A 144 9.15 -12.13 0.31
N ILE A 145 9.19 -10.81 0.58
CA ILE A 145 10.04 -10.22 1.62
C ILE A 145 9.30 -10.28 2.97
N VAL A 146 8.02 -9.94 3.01
CA VAL A 146 7.18 -10.01 4.21
C VAL A 146 7.16 -11.43 4.76
N ASN A 147 7.02 -12.44 3.91
CA ASN A 147 6.95 -13.84 4.33
C ASN A 147 8.25 -14.32 5.02
N LYS A 148 9.41 -13.87 4.55
CA LYS A 148 10.68 -14.09 5.26
C LYS A 148 10.69 -13.39 6.61
N ALA A 149 10.21 -12.14 6.67
CA ALA A 149 10.13 -11.38 7.92
C ALA A 149 9.14 -12.02 8.91
N MET A 150 7.98 -12.53 8.44
CA MET A 150 7.00 -13.24 9.27
C MET A 150 7.62 -14.50 9.91
N LEU A 151 8.35 -15.30 9.13
CA LEU A 151 9.04 -16.47 9.64
C LEU A 151 10.13 -16.10 10.67
N GLN A 152 10.93 -15.08 10.39
CA GLN A 152 11.96 -14.62 11.33
C GLN A 152 11.34 -14.10 12.63
N TYR A 153 10.24 -13.35 12.52
CA TYR A 153 9.54 -12.79 13.66
C TYR A 153 8.92 -13.89 14.54
N SER A 154 8.24 -14.88 13.95
CA SER A 154 7.65 -16.00 14.66
C SER A 154 8.70 -16.78 15.44
N GLN A 155 9.87 -17.02 14.85
CA GLN A 155 10.98 -17.72 15.49
C GLN A 155 11.62 -16.88 16.62
N LYS A 156 11.85 -15.58 16.35
CA LYS A 156 12.57 -14.71 17.31
C LYS A 156 11.71 -14.34 18.53
N VAL A 157 10.43 -14.07 18.32
CA VAL A 157 9.55 -13.53 19.37
C VAL A 157 8.81 -14.65 20.10
N PHE A 158 8.34 -15.66 19.37
CA PHE A 158 7.51 -16.73 19.92
C PHE A 158 8.22 -18.08 20.02
N ASN A 159 9.49 -18.17 19.58
CA ASN A 159 10.24 -19.43 19.51
C ASN A 159 9.49 -20.52 18.73
N ALA A 160 8.69 -20.11 17.74
CA ALA A 160 7.85 -21.00 16.96
C ALA A 160 8.69 -21.93 16.06
N LYS A 161 8.29 -23.20 16.00
CA LYS A 161 9.00 -24.25 15.24
C LYS A 161 8.13 -24.87 14.15
N ASN A 162 6.81 -24.84 14.31
CA ASN A 162 5.87 -25.55 13.45
C ASN A 162 4.64 -24.68 13.16
N CYS A 163 4.81 -23.58 12.42
CA CYS A 163 3.72 -22.69 12.10
C CYS A 163 2.77 -23.27 11.03
N GLY A 164 1.47 -23.12 11.25
CA GLY A 164 0.43 -23.37 10.25
C GLY A 164 0.18 -22.11 9.41
N MET A 165 -0.30 -22.29 8.19
CA MET A 165 -0.73 -21.20 7.32
C MET A 165 -2.26 -21.16 7.26
N ILE A 166 -2.86 -20.00 7.51
CA ILE A 166 -4.30 -19.73 7.33
C ILE A 166 -4.45 -18.53 6.39
N LEU A 167 -4.84 -18.78 5.15
CA LEU A 167 -4.70 -17.85 4.03
C LEU A 167 -6.04 -17.63 3.32
N VAL A 168 -6.31 -16.39 2.93
CA VAL A 168 -7.46 -16.09 2.07
C VAL A 168 -7.32 -16.78 0.72
N ASN A 169 -8.40 -17.38 0.23
CA ASN A 169 -8.42 -18.10 -1.05
C ASN A 169 -8.58 -17.13 -2.24
N ASN A 170 -7.49 -16.46 -2.59
CA ASN A 170 -7.42 -15.54 -3.72
C ASN A 170 -5.95 -15.35 -4.14
N PRO A 171 -5.64 -14.61 -5.23
CA PRO A 171 -4.26 -14.38 -5.68
C PRO A 171 -3.31 -13.79 -4.64
N TRP A 172 -3.81 -13.07 -3.62
CA TRP A 172 -2.95 -12.60 -2.51
C TRP A 172 -2.56 -13.74 -1.57
N GLY A 173 -3.52 -14.59 -1.19
CA GLY A 173 -3.23 -15.79 -0.41
C GLY A 173 -2.25 -16.72 -1.15
N GLU A 174 -2.43 -16.93 -2.46
CA GLU A 174 -1.53 -17.73 -3.29
C GLU A 174 -0.10 -17.17 -3.36
N SER A 175 0.04 -15.84 -3.49
CA SER A 175 1.34 -15.16 -3.47
C SER A 175 2.07 -15.39 -2.13
N ASN A 176 1.32 -15.30 -1.01
CA ASN A 176 1.86 -15.54 0.32
C ASN A 176 2.15 -17.02 0.59
N GLU A 177 1.30 -17.94 0.15
CA GLU A 177 1.55 -19.38 0.25
C GLU A 177 2.88 -19.74 -0.40
N LYS A 178 3.08 -19.30 -1.65
CA LYS A 178 4.33 -19.49 -2.38
C LYS A 178 5.54 -18.89 -1.65
N GLY A 179 5.41 -17.67 -1.16
CA GLY A 179 6.49 -16.98 -0.45
C GLY A 179 6.83 -17.62 0.91
N LEU A 180 5.83 -18.05 1.68
CA LEU A 180 6.02 -18.75 2.94
C LEU A 180 6.66 -20.14 2.73
N HIS A 181 6.22 -20.89 1.73
CA HIS A 181 6.87 -22.15 1.36
C HIS A 181 8.34 -21.95 0.99
N ALA A 182 8.65 -20.92 0.21
CA ALA A 182 10.03 -20.58 -0.14
C ALA A 182 10.87 -20.17 1.08
N ALA A 183 10.31 -19.36 1.99
CA ALA A 183 10.99 -18.92 3.21
C ALA A 183 11.26 -20.10 4.17
N LEU A 184 10.28 -20.97 4.38
CA LEU A 184 10.43 -22.19 5.20
C LEU A 184 11.43 -23.16 4.56
N GLY A 185 11.28 -23.45 3.25
CA GLY A 185 12.14 -24.36 2.50
C GLY A 185 13.61 -23.94 2.52
N ALA A 186 13.91 -22.63 2.47
CA ALA A 186 15.27 -22.11 2.61
C ALA A 186 15.92 -22.41 3.96
N LYS A 187 15.13 -22.80 4.97
CA LYS A 187 15.58 -23.25 6.30
C LYS A 187 15.38 -24.75 6.53
N GLY A 188 15.05 -25.51 5.48
CA GLY A 188 14.76 -26.95 5.61
C GLY A 188 13.48 -27.26 6.38
N MET A 189 12.58 -26.27 6.53
CA MET A 189 11.32 -26.38 7.28
C MET A 189 10.13 -26.58 6.34
N LYS A 190 9.03 -27.08 6.91
CA LYS A 190 7.71 -27.17 6.26
C LYS A 190 6.67 -26.55 7.18
N PRO A 191 5.53 -26.07 6.66
CA PRO A 191 4.42 -25.66 7.52
C PRO A 191 3.78 -26.87 8.20
N ALA A 192 3.17 -26.68 9.37
CA ALA A 192 2.34 -27.69 10.03
C ALA A 192 1.17 -28.13 9.13
N GLY A 193 0.61 -27.16 8.41
CA GLY A 193 -0.45 -27.36 7.44
C GLY A 193 -0.72 -26.04 6.69
N VAL A 194 -1.47 -26.14 5.59
CA VAL A 194 -1.93 -24.99 4.81
C VAL A 194 -3.44 -25.08 4.68
N GLU A 195 -4.12 -24.08 5.20
CA GLU A 195 -5.58 -23.99 5.16
C GLU A 195 -5.99 -22.68 4.48
N LYS A 196 -7.08 -22.76 3.70
CA LYS A 196 -7.65 -21.62 3.00
C LYS A 196 -9.06 -21.32 3.50
N PHE A 197 -9.43 -20.05 3.42
CA PHE A 197 -10.76 -19.56 3.72
C PHE A 197 -11.23 -18.53 2.69
N GLU A 198 -12.52 -18.46 2.48
CA GLU A 198 -13.10 -17.47 1.56
C GLU A 198 -13.24 -16.11 2.24
N GLY A 199 -13.22 -15.04 1.43
CA GLY A 199 -13.32 -13.66 1.95
C GLY A 199 -14.63 -13.35 2.69
N ASN A 200 -15.66 -14.18 2.54
CA ASN A 200 -16.97 -14.07 3.16
C ASN A 200 -17.28 -15.20 4.16
N ASP A 201 -16.31 -16.07 4.49
CA ASP A 201 -16.50 -17.08 5.51
C ASP A 201 -16.80 -16.44 6.87
N ILE A 202 -17.81 -16.96 7.53
CA ILE A 202 -18.23 -16.53 8.89
C ILE A 202 -17.69 -17.44 9.98
N ASP A 203 -17.19 -18.61 9.60
CA ASP A 203 -16.61 -19.62 10.48
C ASP A 203 -15.45 -20.36 9.78
N VAL A 204 -14.31 -20.43 10.46
CA VAL A 204 -13.11 -21.14 10.00
C VAL A 204 -12.61 -22.15 11.04
N VAL A 205 -13.47 -22.56 11.97
CA VAL A 205 -13.14 -23.59 13.00
C VAL A 205 -12.64 -24.88 12.36
N PRO A 206 -13.24 -25.44 11.28
CA PRO A 206 -12.73 -26.67 10.66
C PRO A 206 -11.29 -26.55 10.17
N GLN A 207 -10.93 -25.44 9.53
CA GLN A 207 -9.58 -25.18 9.05
C GLN A 207 -8.59 -25.07 10.22
N LEU A 208 -8.95 -24.33 11.26
CA LEU A 208 -8.12 -24.16 12.45
C LEU A 208 -7.98 -25.47 13.25
N THR A 209 -9.02 -26.31 13.27
CA THR A 209 -8.94 -27.63 13.90
C THR A 209 -7.89 -28.50 13.22
N ARG A 210 -7.85 -28.56 11.88
CA ARG A 210 -6.84 -29.32 11.16
C ARG A 210 -5.43 -28.80 11.42
N LEU A 211 -5.23 -27.48 11.50
CA LEU A 211 -3.92 -26.89 11.85
C LEU A 211 -3.49 -27.24 13.28
N LYS A 212 -4.44 -27.23 14.23
CA LYS A 212 -4.20 -27.59 15.62
C LYS A 212 -3.82 -29.07 15.75
N GLU A 213 -4.55 -29.96 15.10
CA GLU A 213 -4.28 -31.40 15.06
C GLU A 213 -2.95 -31.73 14.36
N ALA A 214 -2.54 -30.93 13.37
CA ALA A 214 -1.23 -31.02 12.73
C ALA A 214 -0.08 -30.49 13.62
N GLY A 215 -0.38 -30.06 14.85
CA GLY A 215 0.60 -29.59 15.83
C GLY A 215 1.15 -28.20 15.54
N ALA A 216 0.35 -27.30 14.92
CA ALA A 216 0.77 -25.92 14.73
C ALA A 216 0.97 -25.21 16.09
N ASP A 217 2.16 -24.63 16.29
CA ASP A 217 2.54 -23.86 17.48
C ASP A 217 2.47 -22.34 17.24
N CYS A 218 2.17 -21.93 16.00
CA CYS A 218 2.00 -20.55 15.58
C CYS A 218 1.14 -20.53 14.28
N LEU A 219 0.50 -19.41 13.99
CA LEU A 219 -0.24 -19.22 12.74
C LEU A 219 0.31 -18.05 11.92
N PHE A 220 0.55 -18.30 10.63
CA PHE A 220 0.72 -17.25 9.64
C PHE A 220 -0.66 -16.90 9.07
N LEU A 221 -1.12 -15.68 9.33
CA LEU A 221 -2.42 -15.21 8.90
C LEU A 221 -2.29 -14.23 7.72
N VAL A 222 -2.96 -14.53 6.62
CA VAL A 222 -3.09 -13.62 5.47
C VAL A 222 -4.55 -13.49 5.10
N GLY A 223 -5.10 -12.31 5.33
CA GLY A 223 -6.47 -11.96 5.00
C GLY A 223 -6.73 -10.49 5.27
N ASN A 224 -7.72 -9.92 4.58
CA ASN A 224 -8.19 -8.57 4.86
C ASN A 224 -8.95 -8.52 6.20
N VAL A 225 -9.39 -7.35 6.59
CA VAL A 225 -9.96 -7.04 7.92
C VAL A 225 -11.05 -8.03 8.37
N GLY A 226 -12.11 -8.19 7.57
CA GLY A 226 -13.26 -9.04 7.92
C GLY A 226 -12.88 -10.52 8.07
N PRO A 227 -12.30 -11.13 7.04
CA PRO A 227 -11.85 -12.52 7.09
C PRO A 227 -10.85 -12.79 8.23
N SER A 228 -9.88 -11.91 8.45
CA SER A 228 -8.93 -12.06 9.57
C SER A 228 -9.63 -11.97 10.94
N ALA A 229 -10.64 -11.12 11.07
CA ALA A 229 -11.45 -11.07 12.30
C ALA A 229 -12.23 -12.36 12.56
N GLN A 230 -12.71 -13.05 11.51
CA GLN A 230 -13.35 -14.35 11.64
C GLN A 230 -12.37 -15.43 12.10
N VAL A 231 -11.12 -15.39 11.65
CA VAL A 231 -10.05 -16.30 12.16
C VAL A 231 -9.89 -16.10 13.67
N VAL A 232 -9.75 -14.85 14.14
CA VAL A 232 -9.59 -14.54 15.57
C VAL A 232 -10.81 -15.00 16.38
N LYS A 233 -12.03 -14.70 15.92
CA LYS A 233 -13.27 -15.17 16.58
C LYS A 233 -13.38 -16.70 16.63
N SER A 234 -12.96 -17.38 15.58
CA SER A 234 -12.97 -18.83 15.53
C SER A 234 -11.97 -19.43 16.52
N LEU A 235 -10.79 -18.84 16.66
CA LEU A 235 -9.82 -19.21 17.69
C LEU A 235 -10.37 -19.01 19.10
N ASP A 236 -11.05 -17.90 19.36
CA ASP A 236 -11.72 -17.65 20.66
C ASP A 236 -12.77 -18.72 20.97
N ARG A 237 -13.63 -19.07 19.99
CA ARG A 237 -14.64 -20.15 20.16
C ARG A 237 -14.01 -21.51 20.45
N MET A 238 -12.84 -21.80 19.86
CA MET A 238 -12.10 -23.03 20.09
C MET A 238 -11.33 -23.05 21.42
N GLY A 239 -11.19 -21.92 22.10
CA GLY A 239 -10.28 -21.76 23.24
C GLY A 239 -8.81 -22.04 22.90
N TRP A 240 -8.44 -21.97 21.61
CA TRP A 240 -7.07 -22.17 21.17
C TRP A 240 -6.37 -20.83 20.92
N LYS A 241 -5.21 -20.60 21.56
CA LYS A 241 -4.50 -19.31 21.57
C LYS A 241 -3.05 -19.45 21.06
N PRO A 242 -2.84 -19.82 19.81
CA PRO A 242 -1.50 -19.83 19.23
C PRO A 242 -1.06 -18.37 18.98
N PRO A 243 0.25 -18.08 19.00
CA PRO A 243 0.76 -16.83 18.46
C PRO A 243 0.31 -16.63 17.02
N ILE A 244 -0.14 -15.40 16.67
CA ILE A 244 -0.58 -15.05 15.33
C ILE A 244 0.38 -14.02 14.75
N VAL A 245 1.08 -14.39 13.68
CA VAL A 245 1.94 -13.52 12.90
C VAL A 245 1.25 -13.26 11.56
N SER A 246 0.83 -12.03 11.33
CA SER A 246 0.01 -11.67 10.18
C SER A 246 0.73 -10.74 9.21
N HIS A 247 0.35 -10.84 7.94
CA HIS A 247 0.53 -9.74 7.02
C HIS A 247 -0.32 -8.54 7.48
N TRP A 248 -0.24 -7.40 6.83
CA TRP A 248 -0.88 -6.14 7.28
C TRP A 248 -2.40 -6.03 7.04
N GLY A 249 -3.05 -7.05 6.47
CA GLY A 249 -4.49 -7.02 6.18
C GLY A 249 -5.39 -6.54 7.32
N PRO A 250 -5.15 -6.96 8.58
CA PRO A 250 -5.91 -6.47 9.74
C PRO A 250 -5.87 -4.94 9.91
N ALA A 251 -4.81 -4.26 9.47
CA ALA A 251 -4.68 -2.81 9.60
C ALA A 251 -5.63 -2.01 8.69
N GLY A 252 -6.18 -2.64 7.64
CA GLY A 252 -6.91 -1.95 6.57
C GLY A 252 -8.29 -1.39 6.93
N GLY A 253 -8.81 -1.65 8.15
CA GLY A 253 -10.16 -1.24 8.53
C GLY A 253 -10.43 -1.25 10.04
N ARG A 254 -11.66 -1.62 10.42
CA ARG A 254 -12.13 -1.65 11.82
C ARG A 254 -11.90 -3.02 12.47
N PHE A 255 -10.68 -3.49 12.46
CA PHE A 255 -10.35 -4.86 12.89
C PHE A 255 -10.71 -5.13 14.36
N THR A 256 -10.38 -4.22 15.28
CA THR A 256 -10.66 -4.38 16.72
C THR A 256 -12.14 -4.45 17.02
N GLU A 257 -12.97 -3.71 16.28
CA GLU A 257 -14.43 -3.76 16.41
C GLU A 257 -14.99 -5.11 15.93
N LEU A 258 -14.37 -5.68 14.89
CA LEU A 258 -14.81 -6.95 14.31
C LEU A 258 -14.26 -8.16 15.04
N ALA A 259 -12.99 -8.16 15.44
CA ALA A 259 -12.32 -9.28 16.10
C ALA A 259 -12.54 -9.34 17.62
N GLY A 260 -12.91 -8.19 18.22
CA GLY A 260 -13.09 -8.09 19.68
C GLY A 260 -11.77 -8.01 20.45
N PRO A 261 -11.78 -8.34 21.76
CA PRO A 261 -10.63 -8.16 22.67
C PRO A 261 -9.37 -8.91 22.25
N SER A 262 -9.50 -10.03 21.54
CA SER A 262 -8.37 -10.85 21.07
C SER A 262 -7.67 -10.27 19.84
N ALA A 263 -8.14 -9.13 19.28
CA ALA A 263 -7.43 -8.41 18.23
C ALA A 263 -5.98 -8.07 18.60
N LYS A 264 -5.71 -7.83 19.89
CA LYS A 264 -4.38 -7.52 20.44
C LYS A 264 -3.37 -8.68 20.33
N GLU A 265 -3.83 -9.90 20.14
CA GLU A 265 -3.00 -11.09 20.01
C GLU A 265 -2.40 -11.23 18.59
N VAL A 266 -2.84 -10.39 17.64
CA VAL A 266 -2.37 -10.42 16.25
C VAL A 266 -1.19 -9.46 16.10
N HIS A 267 -0.01 -10.01 15.81
CA HIS A 267 1.17 -9.23 15.45
C HIS A 267 1.27 -9.15 13.94
N PHE A 268 1.40 -7.96 13.38
CA PHE A 268 1.38 -7.77 11.94
C PHE A 268 2.42 -6.75 11.46
N VAL A 269 2.83 -6.90 10.21
CA VAL A 269 3.82 -6.01 9.58
C VAL A 269 3.21 -4.66 9.19
N GLN A 270 4.01 -3.61 9.32
CA GLN A 270 3.73 -2.26 8.82
C GLN A 270 4.98 -1.73 8.11
N THR A 271 4.84 -0.69 7.30
CA THR A 271 5.96 0.04 6.69
C THR A 271 6.23 1.37 7.37
N TYR A 272 5.30 1.84 8.20
CA TYR A 272 5.43 3.12 8.90
C TYR A 272 4.51 3.22 10.11
N SER A 273 4.90 4.06 11.06
CA SER A 273 4.07 4.47 12.20
C SER A 273 4.33 5.93 12.54
N PHE A 274 3.27 6.70 12.81
CA PHE A 274 3.38 8.06 13.34
C PHE A 274 3.61 8.09 14.85
N PHE A 275 3.67 6.94 15.52
CA PHE A 275 4.04 6.86 16.93
C PHE A 275 5.56 6.84 17.09
N GLY A 276 6.04 7.37 18.25
CA GLY A 276 7.46 7.48 18.53
C GLY A 276 8.10 8.73 17.94
N LYS A 277 9.44 8.76 17.93
CA LYS A 277 10.21 9.88 17.38
C LYS A 277 10.04 9.92 15.86
N GLN A 278 9.62 11.06 15.36
CA GLN A 278 9.44 11.29 13.93
C GLN A 278 10.67 11.96 13.29
N SER A 279 10.85 11.72 11.99
CA SER A 279 11.76 12.52 11.17
C SER A 279 11.14 13.90 10.87
N PRO A 280 11.93 14.90 10.42
CA PRO A 280 11.38 16.18 9.98
C PRO A 280 10.27 16.03 8.92
N VAL A 281 10.38 15.05 8.03
CA VAL A 281 9.33 14.73 7.04
C VAL A 281 8.08 14.19 7.74
N GLY A 282 8.25 13.31 8.74
CA GLY A 282 7.14 12.77 9.52
C GLY A 282 6.37 13.83 10.28
N GLU A 283 7.07 14.75 10.95
CA GLU A 283 6.45 15.89 11.64
C GLU A 283 5.69 16.79 10.67
N LYS A 284 6.29 17.11 9.53
CA LYS A 284 5.66 17.93 8.49
C LYS A 284 4.39 17.28 7.95
N VAL A 285 4.42 16.00 7.62
CA VAL A 285 3.27 15.28 7.07
C VAL A 285 2.15 15.16 8.10
N LEU A 286 2.47 14.84 9.35
CA LEU A 286 1.47 14.80 10.43
C LEU A 286 0.83 16.17 10.65
N ALA A 287 1.60 17.25 10.63
CA ALA A 287 1.07 18.61 10.74
C ALA A 287 0.16 18.97 9.55
N ALA A 288 0.53 18.60 8.33
CA ALA A 288 -0.29 18.80 7.13
C ALA A 288 -1.63 18.02 7.20
N LEU A 289 -1.59 16.76 7.66
CA LEU A 289 -2.79 15.95 7.89
C LEU A 289 -3.72 16.60 8.91
N LYS A 290 -3.20 17.03 10.07
CA LYS A 290 -3.97 17.71 11.12
C LYS A 290 -4.60 19.02 10.63
N LYS A 291 -3.90 19.76 9.78
CA LYS A 291 -4.41 21.01 9.18
C LYS A 291 -5.54 20.74 8.17
N LYS A 292 -5.39 19.68 7.36
CA LYS A 292 -6.32 19.39 6.26
C LYS A 292 -7.57 18.61 6.71
N TYR A 293 -7.43 17.72 7.69
CA TYR A 293 -8.48 16.80 8.12
C TYR A 293 -8.85 17.01 9.58
N SER A 294 -10.08 17.44 9.83
CA SER A 294 -10.56 17.80 11.17
C SER A 294 -10.67 16.62 12.13
N ASP A 295 -10.75 15.40 11.61
CA ASP A 295 -10.78 14.14 12.36
C ASP A 295 -9.39 13.68 12.83
N ILE A 296 -8.30 14.28 12.34
CA ILE A 296 -6.93 13.96 12.78
C ILE A 296 -6.46 14.97 13.84
N LYS A 297 -6.35 14.51 15.07
CA LYS A 297 -5.83 15.30 16.22
C LYS A 297 -4.43 14.87 16.63
N GLY A 298 -4.08 13.61 16.40
CA GLY A 298 -2.80 13.01 16.79
C GLY A 298 -2.40 11.83 15.92
N PRO A 299 -1.25 11.20 16.24
CA PRO A 299 -0.74 10.05 15.49
C PRO A 299 -1.70 8.84 15.47
N GLY A 300 -2.48 8.65 16.55
CA GLY A 300 -3.45 7.56 16.66
C GLY A 300 -4.65 7.67 15.72
N ASP A 301 -4.94 8.87 15.22
CA ASP A 301 -6.05 9.10 14.29
C ASP A 301 -5.65 8.82 12.84
N VAL A 302 -4.34 8.69 12.57
CA VAL A 302 -3.83 8.32 11.24
C VAL A 302 -3.83 6.80 11.11
N THR A 303 -4.98 6.23 10.77
CA THR A 303 -5.17 4.78 10.70
C THR A 303 -5.78 4.36 9.36
N PRO A 304 -5.12 3.47 8.61
CA PRO A 304 -3.77 2.94 8.81
C PRO A 304 -2.66 3.90 8.36
N ALA A 305 -1.63 4.07 9.18
CA ALA A 305 -0.49 4.95 8.88
C ALA A 305 0.24 4.58 7.59
N VAL A 306 0.34 3.29 7.29
CA VAL A 306 1.01 2.79 6.07
C VAL A 306 0.36 3.29 4.79
N GLY A 307 -0.97 3.41 4.74
CA GLY A 307 -1.68 3.92 3.57
C GLY A 307 -1.28 5.36 3.24
N VAL A 308 -1.17 6.18 4.28
CA VAL A 308 -0.71 7.58 4.14
C VAL A 308 0.75 7.63 3.73
N ALA A 309 1.63 6.89 4.43
CA ALA A 309 3.07 6.99 4.24
C ALA A 309 3.51 6.46 2.88
N ASN A 310 3.03 5.28 2.50
CA ASN A 310 3.34 4.70 1.20
C ASN A 310 2.86 5.60 0.05
N ALA A 311 1.64 6.10 0.15
CA ALA A 311 1.05 6.95 -0.90
C ALA A 311 1.75 8.32 -0.99
N TYR A 312 2.13 8.91 0.15
CA TYR A 312 2.89 10.16 0.16
C TYR A 312 4.24 9.99 -0.54
N ASP A 313 5.04 9.00 -0.13
CA ASP A 313 6.36 8.77 -0.73
C ASP A 313 6.25 8.36 -2.21
N ALA A 314 5.28 7.51 -2.54
CA ALA A 314 5.00 7.13 -3.92
C ALA A 314 4.71 8.34 -4.82
N MET A 315 3.91 9.31 -4.32
CA MET A 315 3.60 10.53 -5.06
C MET A 315 4.83 11.44 -5.19
N MET A 316 5.62 11.58 -4.14
CA MET A 316 6.83 12.39 -4.17
C MET A 316 7.88 11.83 -5.14
N LEU A 317 8.10 10.50 -5.13
CA LEU A 317 8.97 9.81 -6.09
C LEU A 317 8.43 9.95 -7.54
N THR A 318 7.12 9.87 -7.72
CA THR A 318 6.45 10.11 -9.02
C THR A 318 6.70 11.55 -9.49
N ALA A 319 6.59 12.53 -8.60
CA ALA A 319 6.86 13.93 -8.93
C ALA A 319 8.31 14.16 -9.39
N LEU A 320 9.28 13.50 -8.72
CA LEU A 320 10.67 13.53 -9.13
C LEU A 320 10.87 12.92 -10.52
N ALA A 321 10.21 11.77 -10.79
CA ALA A 321 10.27 11.13 -12.11
C ALA A 321 9.69 12.03 -13.22
N ILE A 322 8.51 12.64 -13.01
CA ILE A 322 7.90 13.54 -14.01
C ILE A 322 8.77 14.77 -14.25
N ARG A 323 9.33 15.38 -13.19
CA ARG A 323 10.28 16.51 -13.32
C ARG A 323 11.52 16.11 -14.12
N SER A 324 12.13 14.97 -13.80
CA SER A 324 13.32 14.47 -14.50
C SER A 324 13.03 14.09 -15.96
N ALA A 325 11.84 13.57 -16.24
CA ALA A 325 11.40 13.26 -17.59
C ALA A 325 11.16 14.52 -18.45
N GLY A 326 10.87 15.67 -17.82
CA GLY A 326 10.46 16.89 -18.51
C GLY A 326 9.15 16.73 -19.30
N SER A 327 8.36 15.69 -18.99
CA SER A 327 7.23 15.24 -19.80
C SER A 327 6.24 14.43 -18.96
N THR A 328 4.97 14.36 -19.44
CA THR A 328 3.95 13.44 -18.92
C THR A 328 3.79 12.18 -19.80
N ASP A 329 4.71 11.96 -20.71
CA ASP A 329 4.78 10.76 -21.55
C ASP A 329 5.19 9.53 -20.73
N GLY A 330 4.39 8.45 -20.80
CA GLY A 330 4.56 7.28 -19.95
C GLY A 330 5.93 6.61 -20.04
N PRO A 331 6.47 6.30 -21.24
CA PRO A 331 7.81 5.77 -21.41
C PRO A 331 8.90 6.64 -20.80
N LYS A 332 8.82 7.98 -20.95
CA LYS A 332 9.79 8.90 -20.36
C LYS A 332 9.72 8.93 -18.83
N ILE A 333 8.51 8.87 -18.26
CA ILE A 333 8.33 8.79 -16.80
C ILE A 333 8.89 7.46 -16.28
N ARG A 334 8.61 6.32 -16.95
CA ARG A 334 9.15 5.02 -16.56
C ARG A 334 10.69 5.07 -16.50
N ASP A 335 11.32 5.56 -17.54
CA ASP A 335 12.79 5.62 -17.60
C ASP A 335 13.37 6.62 -16.59
N ALA A 336 12.59 7.64 -16.22
CA ALA A 336 12.97 8.62 -15.21
C ALA A 336 12.89 8.06 -13.79
N TYR A 337 12.02 7.10 -13.48
CA TYR A 337 12.04 6.42 -12.19
C TYR A 337 13.37 5.74 -11.91
N TYR A 338 14.04 5.18 -12.91
CA TYR A 338 15.35 4.54 -12.78
C TYR A 338 16.51 5.54 -12.55
N LYS A 339 16.25 6.82 -12.77
CA LYS A 339 17.22 7.91 -12.58
C LYS A 339 17.08 8.64 -11.24
N ILE A 340 16.08 8.26 -10.42
CA ILE A 340 15.94 8.83 -9.09
C ILE A 340 17.15 8.45 -8.26
N GLY A 341 17.84 9.46 -7.74
CA GLY A 341 18.96 9.29 -6.81
C GLY A 341 18.49 9.25 -5.36
N LYS A 342 19.21 9.96 -4.49
CA LYS A 342 18.88 10.06 -3.07
C LYS A 342 17.66 10.96 -2.85
N TYR A 343 16.67 10.48 -2.05
CA TYR A 343 15.50 11.22 -1.66
C TYR A 343 15.13 10.92 -0.20
N GLU A 344 14.95 11.96 0.61
CA GLU A 344 14.49 11.84 2.00
C GLU A 344 12.96 11.78 2.02
N GLY A 345 12.42 10.56 2.15
CA GLY A 345 10.99 10.31 2.20
C GLY A 345 10.44 10.25 3.62
N LEU A 346 9.16 9.94 3.72
CA LEU A 346 8.47 9.73 4.99
C LEU A 346 8.86 8.39 5.64
N ILE A 347 8.86 7.32 4.84
CA ILE A 347 9.18 5.96 5.32
C ILE A 347 10.68 5.86 5.61
N LYS A 348 11.48 6.34 4.70
CA LYS A 348 12.96 6.23 4.75
C LYS A 348 13.65 7.22 3.81
N THR A 349 14.97 7.27 3.92
CA THR A 349 15.80 7.83 2.84
C THR A 349 15.95 6.78 1.75
N TYR A 350 15.44 7.08 0.56
CA TYR A 350 15.63 6.25 -0.64
C TYR A 350 16.96 6.57 -1.29
N ASP A 351 17.62 5.56 -1.82
CA ASP A 351 18.79 5.71 -2.72
C ASP A 351 18.61 4.77 -3.90
N LYS A 352 18.41 5.34 -5.08
CA LYS A 352 18.13 4.59 -6.32
C LYS A 352 17.03 3.55 -6.11
N PRO A 353 15.81 3.98 -5.72
CA PRO A 353 14.74 3.06 -5.28
C PRO A 353 14.32 2.09 -6.38
N PHE A 354 14.52 2.43 -7.65
CA PHE A 354 14.11 1.65 -8.80
C PHE A 354 15.25 1.42 -9.79
N SER A 355 15.18 0.29 -10.47
CA SER A 355 16.06 -0.07 -11.59
C SER A 355 15.30 -0.98 -12.55
N PRO A 356 15.79 -1.24 -13.78
CA PRO A 356 15.14 -2.20 -14.69
C PRO A 356 14.92 -3.60 -14.09
N GLY A 357 15.74 -4.00 -13.11
CA GLY A 357 15.62 -5.28 -12.42
C GLY A 357 14.87 -5.23 -11.08
N ASN A 358 14.53 -4.03 -10.58
CA ASN A 358 13.83 -3.85 -9.32
C ASN A 358 12.85 -2.69 -9.38
N HIS A 359 11.56 -2.99 -9.23
CA HIS A 359 10.47 -2.02 -9.23
C HIS A 359 9.84 -1.81 -7.86
N ASP A 360 10.45 -2.33 -6.79
CA ASP A 360 9.99 -2.26 -5.41
C ASP A 360 10.92 -1.38 -4.58
N ALA A 361 10.40 -0.28 -4.01
CA ALA A 361 11.19 0.71 -3.29
C ALA A 361 11.41 0.39 -1.81
N VAL A 362 10.61 -0.52 -1.24
CA VAL A 362 10.62 -0.90 0.19
C VAL A 362 11.22 -2.29 0.35
N ASN A 363 12.03 -2.50 1.37
CA ASN A 363 12.70 -3.76 1.66
C ASN A 363 12.50 -4.19 3.13
N GLU A 364 13.11 -5.32 3.52
CA GLU A 364 12.94 -5.92 4.85
C GLU A 364 13.34 -5.04 6.03
N ASN A 365 14.30 -4.13 5.84
CA ASN A 365 14.78 -3.23 6.91
C ASN A 365 13.80 -2.07 7.18
N ASP A 366 12.82 -1.90 6.30
CA ASP A 366 11.82 -0.84 6.40
C ASP A 366 10.55 -1.30 7.13
N TYR A 367 10.49 -2.56 7.58
CA TYR A 367 9.31 -3.10 8.24
C TYR A 367 9.29 -2.81 9.74
N VAL A 368 8.10 -2.46 10.22
CA VAL A 368 7.78 -2.25 11.63
C VAL A 368 6.74 -3.29 12.04
N TRP A 369 7.00 -4.05 13.10
CA TRP A 369 6.01 -4.93 13.68
C TRP A 369 5.07 -4.16 14.58
N ALA A 370 3.78 -4.39 14.43
CA ALA A 370 2.74 -3.69 15.17
C ALA A 370 1.69 -4.64 15.73
N GLN A 371 0.91 -4.14 16.68
CA GLN A 371 -0.25 -4.81 17.28
C GLN A 371 -1.31 -3.76 17.60
N PHE A 372 -2.52 -4.22 17.89
CA PHE A 372 -3.58 -3.35 18.35
C PHE A 372 -3.53 -3.18 19.88
N ILE A 373 -3.42 -1.93 20.34
CA ILE A 373 -3.51 -1.56 21.76
C ILE A 373 -4.51 -0.41 21.85
N ASP A 374 -5.56 -0.58 22.65
CA ASP A 374 -6.63 0.42 22.83
C ASP A 374 -7.17 0.96 21.49
N ASN A 375 -7.46 0.07 20.56
CA ASN A 375 -7.95 0.37 19.20
C ASN A 375 -6.96 1.16 18.32
N GLN A 376 -5.71 1.31 18.72
CA GLN A 376 -4.66 1.96 17.94
C GLN A 376 -3.65 0.93 17.44
N ILE A 377 -3.04 1.20 16.29
CA ILE A 377 -1.96 0.40 15.72
C ILE A 377 -0.64 0.94 16.25
N LEU A 378 -0.04 0.24 17.20
CA LEU A 378 1.23 0.64 17.80
C LEU A 378 2.37 -0.30 17.41
N PRO A 379 3.58 0.22 17.21
CA PRO A 379 4.77 -0.61 17.10
C PRO A 379 4.94 -1.51 18.34
N VAL A 380 5.29 -2.77 18.12
CA VAL A 380 5.57 -3.72 19.20
C VAL A 380 6.72 -3.21 20.06
N GLY A 381 6.54 -3.21 21.39
CA GLY A 381 7.52 -2.73 22.35
C GLY A 381 7.50 -1.21 22.60
N LEU A 382 6.68 -0.46 21.89
CA LEU A 382 6.44 0.95 22.22
C LEU A 382 5.58 1.02 23.50
N LYS A 383 6.13 1.60 24.57
CA LYS A 383 5.36 1.93 25.78
C LYS A 383 4.64 3.27 25.54
N LYS A 384 3.35 3.34 25.89
CA LYS A 384 2.60 4.59 25.91
C LYS A 384 3.14 5.55 26.97
#